data_2284907faaa46bcf0904dc0e71d5b1d3
#
_entry.id   2284907faaa46bcf0904dc0e71d5b1d3
#
_cell.length_a   1.000
_cell.length_b   1.000
_cell.length_c   1.000
_cell.angle_alpha   90.00
_cell.angle_beta   90.00
_cell.angle_gamma   90.00
#
_symmetry.space_group_name_H-M   'P 1'
#
loop_
_entity.id
_entity.type
_entity.pdbx_description
1 polymer ?
#
loop_
_entity_poly.entity_id
_entity_poly.type
_entity_poly.pdbx_seq_one_letter_code
_entity_poly.pdbx_strand_id
1 'polypeptide(L)'
;MHILLTGHKGYIGSYLLKRLKKNHSVVGIDVKNGLDEDLLTCELNEQFDLIIHLAGKSGVRQSIEDPSGYWMHNVEVSKRLFARYPNTRIIYASSSSAYEPDLNPYAASKYIIEENAERY
;
A
#
# COMPACT_ATOMS: atom_id res chain seq x y z
N MET A 1 9.36 -6.25 -16.85
CA MET A 1 8.05 -5.67 -16.53
C MET A 1 8.19 -4.22 -16.09
N HIS A 2 7.16 -3.44 -16.25
CA HIS A 2 7.05 -2.09 -15.69
C HIS A 2 6.23 -2.17 -14.41
N ILE A 3 6.86 -1.87 -13.26
CA ILE A 3 6.32 -2.15 -11.94
C ILE A 3 6.15 -0.86 -11.14
N LEU A 4 4.98 -0.67 -10.53
CA LEU A 4 4.79 0.34 -9.51
C LEU A 4 5.07 -0.29 -8.14
N LEU A 5 5.97 0.32 -7.37
CA LEU A 5 6.27 -0.09 -6.00
C LEU A 5 5.91 1.05 -5.06
N THR A 6 4.87 0.87 -4.26
CA THR A 6 4.51 1.84 -3.23
C THR A 6 5.23 1.52 -1.93
N GLY A 7 5.63 2.54 -1.19
CA GLY A 7 6.38 2.36 0.05
C GLY A 7 7.85 1.98 -0.16
N HIS A 8 8.45 2.40 -1.27
CA HIS A 8 9.81 2.02 -1.63
C HIS A 8 10.90 2.60 -0.72
N LYS A 9 10.57 3.56 0.11
CA LYS A 9 11.48 4.12 1.13
C LYS A 9 11.40 3.37 2.47
N GLY A 10 10.46 2.45 2.62
CA GLY A 10 10.34 1.64 3.82
C GLY A 10 11.40 0.52 3.88
N TYR A 11 11.40 -0.23 4.99
CA TYR A 11 12.39 -1.29 5.23
C TYR A 11 12.33 -2.37 4.15
N ILE A 12 11.16 -2.97 3.94
CA ILE A 12 10.99 -4.02 2.92
C ILE A 12 11.09 -3.41 1.52
N GLY A 13 10.44 -2.28 1.30
CA GLY A 13 10.38 -1.63 -0.01
C GLY A 13 11.75 -1.23 -0.56
N SER A 14 12.65 -0.74 0.29
CA SER A 14 14.00 -0.34 -0.16
C SER A 14 14.84 -1.53 -0.61
N TYR A 15 14.73 -2.66 0.08
CA TYR A 15 15.39 -3.89 -0.33
C TYR A 15 14.82 -4.42 -1.65
N LEU A 16 13.51 -4.46 -1.75
CA LEU A 16 12.83 -4.97 -2.93
C LEU A 16 13.13 -4.11 -4.17
N LEU A 17 13.19 -2.79 -4.00
CA LEU A 17 13.53 -1.87 -5.08
C LEU A 17 14.89 -2.22 -5.71
N LYS A 18 15.90 -2.44 -4.88
CA LYS A 18 17.25 -2.79 -5.35
C LYS A 18 17.25 -4.07 -6.19
N ARG A 19 16.48 -5.05 -5.76
CA ARG A 19 16.43 -6.34 -6.47
C ARG A 19 15.64 -6.25 -7.77
N LEU A 20 14.51 -5.57 -7.75
CA LEU A 20 13.65 -5.43 -8.92
C LEU A 20 14.29 -4.61 -10.03
N LYS A 21 15.03 -3.56 -9.70
CA LYS A 21 15.70 -2.71 -10.68
C LYS A 21 16.74 -3.43 -11.54
N LYS A 22 17.21 -4.58 -11.12
CA LYS A 22 18.18 -5.36 -11.90
C LYS A 22 17.61 -5.90 -13.20
N ASN A 23 16.31 -6.22 -13.22
CA ASN A 23 15.67 -6.88 -14.35
C ASN A 23 14.35 -6.20 -14.81
N HIS A 24 13.91 -5.15 -14.13
CA HIS A 24 12.62 -4.50 -14.39
C HIS A 24 12.74 -2.98 -14.34
N SER A 25 11.80 -2.31 -15.02
CA SER A 25 11.59 -0.88 -14.86
C SER A 25 10.69 -0.67 -13.64
N VAL A 26 11.13 0.10 -12.65
CA VAL A 26 10.39 0.30 -11.40
C VAL A 26 10.16 1.78 -11.13
N VAL A 27 8.90 2.14 -10.89
CA VAL A 27 8.51 3.47 -10.42
C VAL A 27 8.17 3.34 -8.94
N GLY A 28 8.83 4.10 -8.08
CA GLY A 28 8.58 4.10 -6.65
C GLY A 28 7.72 5.29 -6.24
N ILE A 29 6.77 5.07 -5.35
CA ILE A 29 5.96 6.13 -4.72
C ILE A 29 6.02 5.94 -3.21
N ASP A 30 6.41 7.00 -2.50
CA ASP A 30 6.45 7.00 -1.04
C ASP A 30 6.29 8.43 -0.53
N VAL A 31 5.39 8.64 0.40
CA VAL A 31 5.12 9.95 1.00
C VAL A 31 6.36 10.58 1.63
N LYS A 32 7.37 9.78 1.99
CA LYS A 32 8.66 10.27 2.49
C LYS A 32 9.43 11.13 1.48
N ASN A 33 9.08 11.04 0.18
CA ASN A 33 9.65 11.89 -0.87
C ASN A 33 8.90 13.22 -1.03
N GLY A 34 7.82 13.44 -0.28
CA GLY A 34 7.02 14.66 -0.34
C GLY A 34 5.56 14.40 -0.68
N LEU A 35 4.78 15.48 -0.68
CA LEU A 35 3.33 15.42 -0.89
C LEU A 35 2.93 14.95 -2.30
N ASP A 36 3.80 15.14 -3.29
CA ASP A 36 3.54 14.71 -4.67
C ASP A 36 3.47 13.18 -4.80
N GLU A 37 4.01 12.47 -3.82
CA GLU A 37 3.99 11.00 -3.76
C GLU A 37 3.04 10.46 -2.70
N ASP A 38 2.12 11.30 -2.20
CA ASP A 38 1.04 10.83 -1.32
C ASP A 38 -0.02 10.14 -2.16
N LEU A 39 -0.22 8.84 -1.93
CA LEU A 39 -1.18 8.03 -2.68
C LEU A 39 -2.64 8.49 -2.53
N LEU A 40 -2.95 9.31 -1.53
CA LEU A 40 -4.29 9.91 -1.39
C LEU A 40 -4.54 10.99 -2.43
N THR A 41 -3.52 11.66 -2.90
CA THR A 41 -3.64 12.85 -3.74
C THR A 41 -2.82 12.83 -5.02
N CYS A 42 -1.83 11.93 -5.14
CA CYS A 42 -0.95 11.90 -6.30
C CYS A 42 -1.70 11.50 -7.58
N GLU A 43 -1.16 11.92 -8.72
CA GLU A 43 -1.68 11.51 -10.02
C GLU A 43 -1.23 10.07 -10.33
N LEU A 44 -2.18 9.25 -10.79
CA LEU A 44 -1.96 7.86 -11.16
C LEU A 44 -2.34 7.68 -12.64
N ASN A 45 -1.52 8.26 -13.53
CA ASN A 45 -1.82 8.32 -14.97
C ASN A 45 -1.13 7.22 -15.78
N GLU A 46 -0.07 6.63 -15.23
CA GLU A 46 0.74 5.64 -15.91
C GLU A 46 0.13 4.24 -15.78
N GLN A 47 0.37 3.37 -16.75
CA GLN A 47 -0.03 1.96 -16.69
C GLN A 47 1.16 1.10 -16.28
N PHE A 48 0.87 0.03 -15.53
CA PHE A 48 1.88 -0.88 -15.02
C PHE A 48 1.51 -2.33 -15.33
N ASP A 49 2.53 -3.18 -15.46
CA ASP A 49 2.34 -4.62 -15.61
C ASP A 49 2.03 -5.30 -14.27
N LEU A 50 2.57 -4.74 -13.20
CA LEU A 50 2.42 -5.26 -11.84
C LEU A 50 2.50 -4.10 -10.86
N ILE A 51 1.70 -4.16 -9.81
CA ILE A 51 1.78 -3.22 -8.69
C ILE A 51 2.13 -4.02 -7.43
N ILE A 52 3.17 -3.57 -6.72
CA ILE A 52 3.52 -4.11 -5.40
C ILE A 52 3.24 -3.00 -4.39
N HIS A 53 2.20 -3.19 -3.60
CA HIS A 53 1.68 -2.17 -2.70
C HIS A 53 2.11 -2.46 -1.26
N LEU A 54 3.17 -1.79 -0.83
CA LEU A 54 3.71 -1.91 0.53
C LEU A 54 3.46 -0.66 1.37
N ALA A 55 2.99 0.43 0.76
CA ALA A 55 2.72 1.67 1.47
C ALA A 55 1.59 1.47 2.49
N GLY A 56 1.77 2.04 3.67
CA GLY A 56 0.81 1.95 4.75
C GLY A 56 1.52 2.14 6.09
N LYS A 57 0.75 2.45 7.10
CA LYS A 57 1.25 2.58 8.46
C LYS A 57 1.21 1.23 9.17
N SER A 58 2.26 0.90 9.89
CA SER A 58 2.35 -0.31 10.70
C SER A 58 2.43 0.04 12.19
N GLY A 59 2.17 -0.94 13.05
CA GLY A 59 2.26 -0.78 14.48
C GLY A 59 0.90 -0.71 15.16
N VAL A 60 0.66 -1.64 16.08
CA VAL A 60 -0.62 -1.72 16.81
C VAL A 60 -0.80 -0.54 17.76
N ARG A 61 0.26 -0.21 18.52
CA ARG A 61 0.21 0.88 19.51
C ARG A 61 -0.11 2.22 18.86
N GLN A 62 0.60 2.54 17.81
CA GLN A 62 0.39 3.78 17.07
C GLN A 62 -1.00 3.85 16.45
N SER A 63 -1.60 2.71 16.08
CA SER A 63 -2.93 2.69 15.51
C SER A 63 -4.01 3.05 16.55
N ILE A 64 -3.80 2.71 17.81
CA ILE A 64 -4.71 3.08 18.89
C ILE A 64 -4.67 4.59 19.15
N GLU A 65 -3.49 5.20 19.01
CA GLU A 65 -3.31 6.64 19.20
C GLU A 65 -3.83 7.46 18.02
N ASP A 66 -3.83 6.91 16.80
CA ASP A 66 -4.24 7.60 15.58
C ASP A 66 -5.07 6.70 14.66
N PRO A 67 -6.28 6.30 15.08
CA PRO A 67 -7.11 5.38 14.28
C PRO A 67 -7.53 5.98 12.93
N SER A 68 -7.82 7.28 12.87
CA SER A 68 -8.22 7.93 11.62
C SER A 68 -7.07 7.99 10.61
N GLY A 69 -5.85 8.25 11.06
CA GLY A 69 -4.65 8.23 10.22
C GLY A 69 -4.40 6.85 9.64
N TYR A 70 -4.56 5.80 10.42
CA TYR A 70 -4.43 4.42 9.94
C TYR A 70 -5.51 4.06 8.93
N TRP A 71 -6.75 4.52 9.14
CA TRP A 71 -7.81 4.33 8.17
C TRP A 71 -7.45 4.99 6.83
N MET A 72 -7.08 6.27 6.85
CA MET A 72 -6.74 7.02 5.64
C MET A 72 -5.55 6.41 4.89
N HIS A 73 -4.45 6.11 5.59
CA HIS A 73 -3.23 5.64 4.97
C HIS A 73 -3.23 4.15 4.62
N ASN A 74 -4.05 3.34 5.26
CA ASN A 74 -4.14 1.92 4.96
C ASN A 74 -5.34 1.57 4.10
N VAL A 75 -6.53 2.06 4.45
CA VAL A 75 -7.76 1.68 3.76
C VAL A 75 -8.04 2.56 2.55
N GLU A 76 -8.14 3.87 2.72
CA GLU A 76 -8.52 4.76 1.63
C GLU A 76 -7.48 4.78 0.50
N VAL A 77 -6.21 4.75 0.85
CA VAL A 77 -5.11 4.66 -0.13
C VAL A 77 -5.23 3.38 -0.95
N SER A 78 -5.46 2.25 -0.30
CA SER A 78 -5.58 0.97 -0.99
C SER A 78 -6.82 0.91 -1.88
N LYS A 79 -7.95 1.42 -1.41
CA LYS A 79 -9.18 1.50 -2.22
C LYS A 79 -8.98 2.34 -3.48
N ARG A 80 -8.34 3.49 -3.34
CA ARG A 80 -8.03 4.36 -4.48
C ARG A 80 -7.14 3.66 -5.51
N LEU A 81 -6.11 2.97 -5.03
CA LEU A 81 -5.19 2.23 -5.90
C LEU A 81 -5.90 1.10 -6.64
N PHE A 82 -6.69 0.31 -5.95
CA PHE A 82 -7.44 -0.79 -6.55
C PHE A 82 -8.44 -0.30 -7.60
N ALA A 83 -9.16 0.78 -7.30
CA ALA A 83 -10.14 1.36 -8.22
C ALA A 83 -9.47 1.92 -9.49
N ARG A 84 -8.26 2.49 -9.37
CA ARG A 84 -7.52 3.05 -10.52
C ARG A 84 -6.97 1.96 -11.42
N TYR A 85 -6.64 0.79 -10.87
CA TYR A 85 -5.99 -0.29 -11.61
C TYR A 85 -6.78 -1.61 -11.53
N PRO A 86 -8.04 -1.62 -12.00
CA PRO A 86 -8.91 -2.80 -11.83
C PRO A 86 -8.45 -4.02 -12.64
N ASN A 87 -7.64 -3.80 -13.68
CA ASN A 87 -7.18 -4.88 -14.57
C ASN A 87 -5.69 -5.19 -14.40
N THR A 88 -5.03 -4.58 -13.44
CA THR A 88 -3.61 -4.79 -13.16
C THR A 88 -3.46 -5.73 -11.97
N ARG A 89 -2.55 -6.69 -12.09
CA ARG A 89 -2.22 -7.56 -10.96
C ARG A 89 -1.60 -6.74 -9.85
N ILE A 90 -2.11 -6.90 -8.62
CA ILE A 90 -1.61 -6.19 -7.44
C ILE A 90 -1.23 -7.21 -6.38
N ILE A 91 -0.01 -7.08 -5.87
CA ILE A 91 0.47 -7.80 -4.69
C ILE A 91 0.51 -6.77 -3.56
N TYR A 92 -0.17 -7.04 -2.47
CA TYR A 92 -0.18 -6.13 -1.33
C TYR A 92 0.20 -6.85 -0.04
N ALA A 93 0.78 -6.10 0.89
CA ALA A 93 1.15 -6.63 2.20
C ALA A 93 -0.06 -6.66 3.12
N SER A 94 -0.41 -7.83 3.61
CA SER A 94 -1.39 -8.00 4.67
C SER A 94 -0.70 -8.31 6.00
N SER A 95 -1.43 -8.81 6.97
CA SER A 95 -0.92 -9.11 8.30
C SER A 95 -1.74 -10.23 8.92
N SER A 96 -1.12 -11.07 9.76
CA SER A 96 -1.84 -12.03 10.57
C SER A 96 -2.84 -11.35 11.53
N SER A 97 -2.61 -10.08 11.87
CA SER A 97 -3.56 -9.30 12.68
C SER A 97 -4.94 -9.17 12.03
N ALA A 98 -5.04 -9.31 10.70
CA ALA A 98 -6.32 -9.26 10.00
C ALA A 98 -7.30 -10.37 10.39
N TYR A 99 -6.82 -11.46 10.98
CA TYR A 99 -7.68 -12.52 11.49
C TYR A 99 -8.47 -12.14 12.74
N GLU A 100 -8.07 -11.08 13.43
CA GLU A 100 -8.73 -10.57 14.63
C GLU A 100 -8.96 -9.05 14.51
N PRO A 101 -9.89 -8.64 13.62
CA PRO A 101 -10.04 -7.21 13.28
C PRO A 101 -10.58 -6.34 14.41
N ASP A 102 -11.21 -6.95 15.42
CA ASP A 102 -11.81 -6.20 16.54
C ASP A 102 -10.79 -5.81 17.62
N LEU A 103 -9.55 -6.32 17.55
CA LEU A 103 -8.55 -6.06 18.59
C LEU A 103 -8.00 -4.63 18.58
N ASN A 104 -7.83 -4.02 17.42
CA ASN A 104 -7.23 -2.69 17.29
C ASN A 104 -7.44 -2.10 15.89
N PRO A 105 -7.24 -0.77 15.73
CA PRO A 105 -7.42 -0.12 14.42
C PRO A 105 -6.49 -0.64 13.31
N TYR A 106 -5.26 -1.04 13.64
CA TYR A 106 -4.35 -1.62 12.66
C TYR A 106 -4.91 -2.93 12.08
N ALA A 107 -5.35 -3.83 12.97
CA ALA A 107 -5.95 -5.11 12.57
C ALA A 107 -7.21 -4.88 11.72
N ALA A 108 -8.07 -3.95 12.13
CA ALA A 108 -9.28 -3.60 11.39
C ALA A 108 -8.94 -3.07 9.99
N SER A 109 -7.94 -2.21 9.87
CA SER A 109 -7.53 -1.64 8.57
C SER A 109 -7.04 -2.73 7.61
N LYS A 110 -6.26 -3.68 8.10
CA LYS A 110 -5.77 -4.79 7.27
C LYS A 110 -6.88 -5.75 6.84
N TYR A 111 -7.82 -6.03 7.72
CA TYR A 111 -9.00 -6.83 7.40
C TYR A 111 -9.84 -6.18 6.29
N ILE A 112 -10.11 -4.89 6.41
CA ILE A 112 -10.91 -4.15 5.42
C ILE A 112 -10.21 -4.14 4.04
N ILE A 113 -8.89 -4.03 4.01
CA ILE A 113 -8.13 -4.09 2.75
C ILE A 113 -8.33 -5.46 2.07
N GLU A 114 -8.26 -6.55 2.82
CA GLU A 114 -8.49 -7.89 2.27
C GLU A 114 -9.91 -8.04 1.71
N GLU A 115 -10.92 -7.54 2.43
CA GLU A 115 -12.31 -7.55 1.96
C GLU A 115 -12.48 -6.76 0.66
N ASN A 116 -11.83 -5.60 0.55
CA ASN A 116 -11.90 -4.79 -0.67
C ASN A 116 -11.13 -5.42 -1.83
N ALA A 117 -10.01 -6.08 -1.57
CA ALA A 117 -9.23 -6.74 -2.61
C ALA A 117 -10.03 -7.83 -3.33
N GLU A 118 -10.88 -8.55 -2.62
CA GLU A 118 -11.73 -9.59 -3.20
C GLU A 118 -12.78 -9.03 -4.18
N ARG A 119 -13.12 -7.74 -4.08
CA ARG A 119 -14.11 -7.09 -4.94
C ARG A 119 -13.55 -6.59 -6.27
N TYR A 120 -12.24 -6.46 -6.35
CA TYR A 120 -11.52 -5.99 -7.51
C TYR A 120 -10.64 -7.08 -8.11
#